data_f8a98895cf353e327a7e7482910db69f
#
_entry.id   f8a98895cf353e327a7e7482910db69f
#
_cell.length_a   1.000
_cell.length_b   1.000
_cell.length_c   1.000
_cell.angle_alpha   90.00
_cell.angle_beta   90.00
_cell.angle_gamma   90.00
#
_symmetry.space_group_name_H-M   'P 1'
#
loop_
_entity.id
_entity.type
_entity.pdbx_description
1 polymer ?
#
loop_
_entity_poly.entity_id
_entity_poly.type
_entity_poly.pdbx_seq_one_letter_code
_entity_poly.pdbx_strand_id
1 'polypeptide(L)'
;MLRQITDDVRIAMEKDPAARNFIEVLLLYPGVHALISYRMAHGLWNMEFNFLARALSQFSRWITGIEIHPAAKIGNRFFIDHGMGVVIGETSEVGDNVFIYHGVTLGGLATKKAKRHPTIADNVVIGAGAQVLGPIHVGRNTKIGSGSVVLQDVPEYSTVIGVPGRVVYSGISADMEDSDGLESFPDPVARAIECMLDRLPQMEKEIRMLKETLKQNGIDQKEAVVIDQETMKGNQS
;
A
#
# COMPACT_ATOMS: atom_id res chain seq x y z
N MET A 1 -25.68 2.69 6.62
CA MET A 1 -25.66 1.73 5.50
C MET A 1 -26.04 2.38 4.17
N LEU A 2 -27.27 2.86 3.93
CA LEU A 2 -27.65 3.45 2.62
C LEU A 2 -26.76 4.62 2.19
N ARG A 3 -26.44 5.56 3.10
CA ARG A 3 -25.52 6.65 2.83
C ARG A 3 -24.13 6.15 2.41
N GLN A 4 -23.58 5.16 3.11
CA GLN A 4 -22.29 4.59 2.78
C GLN A 4 -22.27 3.94 1.38
N ILE A 5 -23.33 3.20 1.02
CA ILE A 5 -23.46 2.62 -0.33
C ILE A 5 -23.48 3.72 -1.39
N THR A 6 -24.23 4.81 -1.15
CA THR A 6 -24.26 5.95 -2.06
C THR A 6 -22.88 6.61 -2.20
N ASP A 7 -22.16 6.74 -1.11
CA ASP A 7 -20.82 7.33 -1.10
C ASP A 7 -19.79 6.40 -1.79
N ASP A 8 -19.94 5.07 -1.64
CA ASP A 8 -19.10 4.08 -2.34
C ASP A 8 -19.36 4.08 -3.87
N VAL A 9 -20.60 4.28 -4.31
CA VAL A 9 -20.92 4.44 -5.74
C VAL A 9 -20.38 5.76 -6.28
N ARG A 10 -20.49 6.84 -5.52
CA ARG A 10 -20.02 8.16 -5.93
C ARG A 10 -18.50 8.20 -6.11
N ILE A 11 -17.75 7.62 -5.19
CA ILE A 11 -16.27 7.58 -5.33
C ILE A 11 -15.86 6.78 -6.56
N ALA A 12 -16.56 5.69 -6.89
CA ALA A 12 -16.31 4.94 -8.11
C ALA A 12 -16.54 5.80 -9.36
N MET A 13 -17.61 6.62 -9.38
CA MET A 13 -17.87 7.56 -10.48
C MET A 13 -16.84 8.70 -10.56
N GLU A 14 -16.27 9.11 -9.43
CA GLU A 14 -15.25 10.16 -9.38
C GLU A 14 -13.87 9.65 -9.81
N LYS A 15 -13.55 8.39 -9.50
CA LYS A 15 -12.21 7.82 -9.69
C LYS A 15 -12.05 6.99 -10.96
N ASP A 16 -13.15 6.46 -11.51
CA ASP A 16 -13.11 5.67 -12.75
C ASP A 16 -13.60 6.51 -13.94
N PRO A 17 -12.70 6.91 -14.87
CA PRO A 17 -13.09 7.65 -16.08
C PRO A 17 -14.04 6.88 -17.00
N ALA A 18 -14.13 5.54 -16.87
CA ALA A 18 -15.04 4.71 -17.66
C ALA A 18 -16.46 4.71 -17.12
N ALA A 19 -16.68 5.17 -15.88
CA ALA A 19 -18.00 5.22 -15.24
C ALA A 19 -18.91 6.26 -15.90
N ARG A 20 -20.01 5.83 -16.52
CA ARG A 20 -20.91 6.71 -17.29
C ARG A 20 -22.04 7.29 -16.45
N ASN A 21 -22.58 6.50 -15.54
CA ASN A 21 -23.71 6.90 -14.72
C ASN A 21 -23.83 6.04 -13.45
N PHE A 22 -24.60 6.55 -12.48
CA PHE A 22 -24.79 5.90 -11.18
C PHE A 22 -25.40 4.48 -11.28
N ILE A 23 -26.33 4.27 -12.20
CA ILE A 23 -27.03 2.97 -12.34
C ILE A 23 -26.05 1.92 -12.87
N GLU A 24 -25.24 2.27 -13.85
CA GLU A 24 -24.18 1.40 -14.40
C GLU A 24 -23.21 0.95 -13.30
N VAL A 25 -22.70 1.89 -12.52
CA VAL A 25 -21.78 1.59 -11.42
C VAL A 25 -22.43 0.71 -10.37
N LEU A 26 -23.67 1.03 -9.98
CA LEU A 26 -24.40 0.24 -8.98
C LEU A 26 -24.66 -1.20 -9.43
N LEU A 27 -24.96 -1.41 -10.72
CA LEU A 27 -25.39 -2.72 -11.23
C LEU A 27 -24.25 -3.57 -11.81
N LEU A 28 -23.15 -2.97 -12.27
CA LEU A 28 -22.13 -3.68 -13.04
C LEU A 28 -20.75 -3.70 -12.37
N TYR A 29 -20.52 -2.92 -11.31
CA TYR A 29 -19.21 -2.85 -10.65
C TYR A 29 -19.08 -3.90 -9.54
N PRO A 30 -18.21 -4.91 -9.72
CA PRO A 30 -18.05 -5.97 -8.72
C PRO A 30 -17.55 -5.45 -7.37
N GLY A 31 -16.71 -4.40 -7.37
CA GLY A 31 -16.24 -3.75 -6.15
C GLY A 31 -17.38 -3.16 -5.33
N VAL A 32 -18.37 -2.53 -5.98
CA VAL A 32 -19.56 -1.98 -5.31
C VAL A 32 -20.43 -3.11 -4.75
N HIS A 33 -20.63 -4.20 -5.50
CA HIS A 33 -21.39 -5.36 -5.03
C HIS A 33 -20.72 -6.02 -3.81
N ALA A 34 -19.39 -6.14 -3.83
CA ALA A 34 -18.62 -6.69 -2.71
C ALA A 34 -18.78 -5.81 -1.46
N LEU A 35 -18.72 -4.49 -1.60
CA LEU A 35 -18.89 -3.55 -0.49
C LEU A 35 -20.31 -3.56 0.08
N ILE A 36 -21.33 -3.60 -0.76
CA ILE A 36 -22.73 -3.76 -0.30
C ILE A 36 -22.89 -5.04 0.53
N SER A 37 -22.41 -6.17 -0.01
CA SER A 37 -22.46 -7.47 0.66
C SER A 37 -21.66 -7.46 1.96
N TYR A 38 -20.47 -6.83 1.96
CA TYR A 38 -19.64 -6.68 3.15
C TYR A 38 -20.35 -5.86 4.24
N ARG A 39 -20.96 -4.72 3.91
CA ARG A 39 -21.66 -3.89 4.91
C ARG A 39 -22.82 -4.64 5.56
N MET A 40 -23.54 -5.48 4.79
CA MET A 40 -24.57 -6.35 5.32
C MET A 40 -23.97 -7.45 6.23
N ALA A 41 -22.91 -8.12 5.75
CA ALA A 41 -22.20 -9.16 6.51
C ALA A 41 -21.58 -8.61 7.80
N HIS A 42 -21.01 -7.40 7.76
CA HIS A 42 -20.46 -6.70 8.91
C HIS A 42 -21.55 -6.36 9.95
N GLY A 43 -22.74 -5.96 9.48
CA GLY A 43 -23.91 -5.77 10.34
C GLY A 43 -24.31 -7.07 11.08
N LEU A 44 -24.39 -8.20 10.36
CA LEU A 44 -24.66 -9.51 10.96
C LEU A 44 -23.56 -9.94 11.93
N TRP A 45 -22.30 -9.66 11.60
CA TRP A 45 -21.15 -9.94 12.48
C TRP A 45 -21.25 -9.21 13.82
N ASN A 46 -21.59 -7.91 13.78
CA ASN A 46 -21.76 -7.09 14.97
C ASN A 46 -22.99 -7.49 15.81
N MET A 47 -23.95 -8.22 15.22
CA MET A 47 -25.09 -8.84 15.90
C MET A 47 -24.78 -10.27 16.38
N GLU A 48 -23.51 -10.70 16.30
CA GLU A 48 -23.01 -12.04 16.68
C GLU A 48 -23.55 -13.20 15.81
N PHE A 49 -24.22 -12.92 14.69
CA PHE A 49 -24.60 -13.93 13.69
C PHE A 49 -23.42 -14.32 12.79
N ASN A 50 -22.32 -14.77 13.42
CA ASN A 50 -21.03 -14.98 12.77
C ASN A 50 -21.07 -15.97 11.60
N PHE A 51 -21.85 -17.06 11.75
CA PHE A 51 -22.00 -18.05 10.68
C PHE A 51 -22.67 -17.45 9.44
N LEU A 52 -23.76 -16.70 9.61
CA LEU A 52 -24.48 -16.06 8.51
C LEU A 52 -23.65 -14.97 7.87
N ALA A 53 -22.93 -14.18 8.66
CA ALA A 53 -21.99 -13.17 8.18
C ALA A 53 -20.90 -13.79 7.29
N ARG A 54 -20.31 -14.91 7.72
CA ARG A 54 -19.33 -15.66 6.95
C ARG A 54 -19.91 -16.29 5.68
N ALA A 55 -21.10 -16.87 5.77
CA ALA A 55 -21.78 -17.45 4.62
C ALA A 55 -22.05 -16.37 3.54
N LEU A 56 -22.55 -15.19 3.93
CA LEU A 56 -22.79 -14.07 3.03
C LEU A 56 -21.47 -13.57 2.41
N SER A 57 -20.39 -13.46 3.20
CA SER A 57 -19.08 -13.08 2.71
C SER A 57 -18.54 -14.07 1.66
N GLN A 58 -18.67 -15.39 1.89
CA GLN A 58 -18.25 -16.39 0.91
C GLN A 58 -19.10 -16.40 -0.36
N PHE A 59 -20.39 -16.18 -0.24
CA PHE A 59 -21.27 -16.02 -1.39
C PHE A 59 -20.89 -14.79 -2.23
N SER A 60 -20.62 -13.65 -1.57
CA SER A 60 -20.11 -12.44 -2.23
C SER A 60 -18.81 -12.71 -2.98
N ARG A 61 -17.85 -13.40 -2.34
CA ARG A 61 -16.59 -13.80 -2.96
C ARG A 61 -16.81 -14.64 -4.22
N TRP A 62 -17.74 -15.59 -4.17
CA TRP A 62 -18.04 -16.46 -5.30
C TRP A 62 -18.58 -15.68 -6.52
N ILE A 63 -19.39 -14.63 -6.29
CA ILE A 63 -19.98 -13.81 -7.36
C ILE A 63 -18.98 -12.75 -7.85
N THR A 64 -18.25 -12.08 -6.94
CA THR A 64 -17.44 -10.89 -7.25
C THR A 64 -15.95 -11.19 -7.46
N GLY A 65 -15.47 -12.35 -6.99
CA GLY A 65 -14.04 -12.64 -6.92
C GLY A 65 -13.29 -11.84 -5.84
N ILE A 66 -14.01 -11.13 -4.94
CA ILE A 66 -13.47 -10.27 -3.89
C ILE A 66 -13.80 -10.87 -2.53
N GLU A 67 -12.77 -11.13 -1.72
CA GLU A 67 -12.93 -11.61 -0.35
C GLU A 67 -12.77 -10.49 0.65
N ILE A 68 -13.83 -10.17 1.41
CA ILE A 68 -13.77 -9.25 2.53
C ILE A 68 -14.28 -9.98 3.78
N HIS A 69 -13.42 -10.10 4.79
CA HIS A 69 -13.85 -10.72 6.05
C HIS A 69 -14.86 -9.81 6.76
N PRO A 70 -16.01 -10.33 7.25
CA PRO A 70 -17.05 -9.50 7.86
C PRO A 70 -16.61 -8.77 9.12
N ALA A 71 -15.57 -9.22 9.83
CA ALA A 71 -15.00 -8.53 10.98
C ALA A 71 -14.07 -7.38 10.63
N ALA A 72 -13.60 -7.26 9.39
CA ALA A 72 -12.79 -6.14 8.96
C ALA A 72 -13.53 -4.81 9.18
N LYS A 73 -12.80 -3.74 9.45
CA LYS A 73 -13.37 -2.40 9.58
C LYS A 73 -13.00 -1.58 8.34
N ILE A 74 -14.01 -1.13 7.60
CA ILE A 74 -13.82 -0.34 6.39
C ILE A 74 -14.59 0.97 6.51
N GLY A 75 -13.88 2.08 6.32
CA GLY A 75 -14.40 3.44 6.35
C GLY A 75 -15.37 3.74 5.19
N ASN A 76 -15.51 5.01 4.90
CA ASN A 76 -16.38 5.53 3.85
C ASN A 76 -15.57 5.80 2.57
N ARG A 77 -16.28 5.88 1.42
CA ARG A 77 -15.64 6.23 0.15
C ARG A 77 -14.47 5.29 -0.18
N PHE A 78 -14.66 3.99 0.08
CA PHE A 78 -13.70 2.96 -0.28
C PHE A 78 -13.99 2.48 -1.70
N PHE A 79 -12.99 2.53 -2.58
CA PHE A 79 -13.14 2.11 -3.97
C PHE A 79 -12.26 0.91 -4.29
N ILE A 80 -12.86 -0.12 -4.87
CA ILE A 80 -12.18 -1.32 -5.38
C ILE A 80 -12.34 -1.34 -6.89
N ASP A 81 -11.25 -1.05 -7.59
CA ASP A 81 -11.24 -1.07 -9.05
C ASP A 81 -10.93 -2.47 -9.59
N HIS A 82 -11.73 -2.94 -10.57
CA HIS A 82 -11.74 -4.31 -11.10
C HIS A 82 -12.00 -5.40 -10.06
N GLY A 83 -11.28 -5.44 -8.99
CA GLY A 83 -11.48 -6.17 -7.74
C GLY A 83 -11.14 -7.66 -7.76
N MET A 84 -11.02 -8.34 -8.88
CA MET A 84 -10.72 -9.76 -8.93
C MET A 84 -9.47 -10.11 -8.11
N GLY A 85 -9.59 -11.10 -7.20
CA GLY A 85 -8.49 -11.57 -6.37
C GLY A 85 -8.13 -10.68 -5.18
N VAL A 86 -8.90 -9.63 -4.87
CA VAL A 86 -8.74 -8.85 -3.65
C VAL A 86 -9.06 -9.70 -2.43
N VAL A 87 -8.22 -9.62 -1.40
CA VAL A 87 -8.43 -10.28 -0.10
C VAL A 87 -8.21 -9.27 1.04
N ILE A 88 -9.26 -9.05 1.84
CA ILE A 88 -9.21 -8.21 3.04
C ILE A 88 -9.45 -9.07 4.27
N GLY A 89 -8.41 -9.28 5.09
CA GLY A 89 -8.40 -10.18 6.22
C GLY A 89 -9.15 -9.65 7.45
N GLU A 90 -9.42 -10.55 8.41
CA GLU A 90 -10.30 -10.38 9.58
C GLU A 90 -10.03 -9.12 10.42
N THR A 91 -8.77 -8.86 10.74
CA THR A 91 -8.39 -7.74 11.62
C THR A 91 -7.86 -6.53 10.84
N SER A 92 -8.14 -6.45 9.53
CA SER A 92 -7.81 -5.27 8.73
C SER A 92 -8.66 -4.08 9.16
N GLU A 93 -8.03 -2.91 9.16
CA GLU A 93 -8.68 -1.62 9.36
C GLU A 93 -8.32 -0.73 8.19
N VAL A 94 -9.33 -0.16 7.54
CA VAL A 94 -9.19 0.68 6.36
C VAL A 94 -9.91 1.99 6.61
N GLY A 95 -9.21 3.09 6.45
CA GLY A 95 -9.72 4.46 6.64
C GLY A 95 -10.66 4.92 5.52
N ASP A 96 -10.87 6.22 5.45
CA ASP A 96 -11.73 6.87 4.47
C ASP A 96 -10.95 7.20 3.17
N ASN A 97 -11.64 7.27 2.04
CA ASN A 97 -11.08 7.60 0.72
C ASN A 97 -9.94 6.67 0.27
N VAL A 98 -9.94 5.43 0.67
CA VAL A 98 -8.93 4.46 0.25
C VAL A 98 -9.32 3.86 -1.09
N PHE A 99 -8.33 3.73 -1.98
CA PHE A 99 -8.49 3.16 -3.30
C PHE A 99 -7.57 1.96 -3.48
N ILE A 100 -8.12 0.82 -3.89
CA ILE A 100 -7.33 -0.39 -4.16
C ILE A 100 -7.69 -0.98 -5.53
N TYR A 101 -6.71 -1.61 -6.16
CA TYR A 101 -6.88 -2.33 -7.41
C TYR A 101 -7.05 -3.84 -7.19
N HIS A 102 -7.32 -4.55 -8.29
CA HIS A 102 -7.40 -6.01 -8.29
C HIS A 102 -6.15 -6.69 -7.71
N GLY A 103 -6.34 -7.89 -7.17
CA GLY A 103 -5.25 -8.71 -6.63
C GLY A 103 -4.59 -8.19 -5.36
N VAL A 104 -5.06 -7.07 -4.79
CA VAL A 104 -4.53 -6.54 -3.53
C VAL A 104 -4.86 -7.47 -2.38
N THR A 105 -3.86 -7.73 -1.53
CA THR A 105 -4.03 -8.54 -0.31
C THR A 105 -3.69 -7.70 0.93
N LEU A 106 -4.66 -7.54 1.83
CA LEU A 106 -4.45 -7.07 3.20
C LEU A 106 -4.39 -8.30 4.12
N GLY A 107 -3.20 -8.90 4.25
CA GLY A 107 -2.98 -10.23 4.79
C GLY A 107 -2.36 -10.25 6.19
N GLY A 108 -2.54 -11.37 6.90
CA GLY A 108 -1.93 -11.62 8.20
C GLY A 108 -0.70 -12.50 8.10
N LEU A 109 0.29 -12.26 8.96
CA LEU A 109 1.50 -13.09 9.07
C LEU A 109 1.48 -14.03 10.28
N ALA A 110 0.56 -13.83 11.22
CA ALA A 110 0.49 -14.62 12.44
C ALA A 110 -0.74 -15.52 12.48
N THR A 111 -0.61 -16.69 13.12
CA THR A 111 -1.69 -17.64 13.36
C THR A 111 -2.44 -17.42 14.68
N LYS A 112 -1.97 -16.48 15.51
CA LYS A 112 -2.59 -16.13 16.80
C LYS A 112 -3.85 -15.28 16.62
N LYS A 113 -4.84 -15.46 17.49
CA LYS A 113 -6.05 -14.63 17.56
C LYS A 113 -5.71 -13.25 18.15
N ALA A 114 -5.08 -12.39 17.34
CA ALA A 114 -4.69 -11.02 17.68
C ALA A 114 -4.77 -10.16 16.44
N LYS A 115 -4.51 -8.85 16.57
CA LYS A 115 -4.27 -7.96 15.42
C LYS A 115 -3.12 -8.54 14.60
N ARG A 116 -3.40 -8.97 13.36
CA ARG A 116 -2.43 -9.63 12.46
C ARG A 116 -2.51 -9.12 11.01
N HIS A 117 -3.50 -8.29 10.70
CA HIS A 117 -3.69 -7.66 9.41
C HIS A 117 -3.41 -6.16 9.50
N PRO A 118 -3.12 -5.49 8.38
CA PRO A 118 -2.69 -4.10 8.38
C PRO A 118 -3.80 -3.13 8.78
N THR A 119 -3.36 -1.93 9.17
CA THR A 119 -4.16 -0.73 9.33
C THR A 119 -3.77 0.25 8.23
N ILE A 120 -4.70 0.60 7.38
CA ILE A 120 -4.55 1.53 6.27
C ILE A 120 -5.22 2.83 6.67
N ALA A 121 -4.47 3.93 6.70
CA ALA A 121 -5.03 5.25 7.01
C ALA A 121 -5.79 5.85 5.82
N ASP A 122 -6.25 7.09 5.96
CA ASP A 122 -7.06 7.77 4.96
C ASP A 122 -6.26 8.13 3.70
N ASN A 123 -6.95 8.26 2.56
CA ASN A 123 -6.40 8.70 1.28
C ASN A 123 -5.24 7.82 0.77
N VAL A 124 -5.22 6.55 1.10
CA VAL A 124 -4.19 5.60 0.63
C VAL A 124 -4.61 4.98 -0.70
N VAL A 125 -3.65 4.87 -1.62
CA VAL A 125 -3.82 4.17 -2.90
C VAL A 125 -2.94 2.93 -2.92
N ILE A 126 -3.52 1.76 -3.24
CA ILE A 126 -2.81 0.49 -3.29
C ILE A 126 -2.92 -0.11 -4.70
N GLY A 127 -1.80 -0.14 -5.40
CA GLY A 127 -1.69 -0.62 -6.77
C GLY A 127 -1.98 -2.11 -6.94
N ALA A 128 -2.26 -2.51 -8.18
CA ALA A 128 -2.67 -3.87 -8.54
C ALA A 128 -1.67 -4.93 -8.07
N GLY A 129 -2.20 -6.01 -7.46
CA GLY A 129 -1.40 -7.14 -6.99
C GLY A 129 -0.49 -6.85 -5.79
N ALA A 130 -0.56 -5.66 -5.20
CA ALA A 130 0.25 -5.35 -4.02
C ALA A 130 -0.21 -6.16 -2.79
N GLN A 131 0.75 -6.54 -1.96
CA GLN A 131 0.51 -7.31 -0.74
C GLN A 131 0.98 -6.50 0.48
N VAL A 132 0.06 -6.17 1.37
CA VAL A 132 0.33 -5.49 2.63
C VAL A 132 0.10 -6.50 3.74
N LEU A 133 1.18 -6.93 4.38
CA LEU A 133 1.17 -8.12 5.22
C LEU A 133 1.61 -7.83 6.67
N GLY A 134 0.86 -8.36 7.62
CA GLY A 134 1.16 -8.22 9.04
C GLY A 134 0.39 -7.07 9.71
N PRO A 135 0.55 -6.90 11.03
CA PRO A 135 -0.14 -5.86 11.80
C PRO A 135 0.54 -4.48 11.65
N ILE A 136 0.93 -4.15 10.42
CA ILE A 136 1.64 -2.91 10.09
C ILE A 136 0.67 -1.75 9.89
N HIS A 137 1.20 -0.54 10.00
CA HIS A 137 0.47 0.70 9.75
C HIS A 137 0.95 1.36 8.46
N VAL A 138 0.00 1.71 7.58
CA VAL A 138 0.24 2.52 6.38
C VAL A 138 -0.33 3.90 6.61
N GLY A 139 0.55 4.91 6.66
CA GLY A 139 0.20 6.30 6.94
C GLY A 139 -0.70 6.91 5.85
N ARG A 140 -1.39 7.99 6.20
CA ARG A 140 -2.30 8.70 5.28
C ARG A 140 -1.56 9.25 4.06
N ASN A 141 -2.29 9.48 2.98
CA ASN A 141 -1.77 10.02 1.71
C ASN A 141 -0.59 9.22 1.15
N THR A 142 -0.56 7.92 1.43
CA THR A 142 0.49 7.00 0.96
C THR A 142 0.07 6.31 -0.33
N LYS A 143 1.04 6.09 -1.23
CA LYS A 143 0.85 5.32 -2.45
C LYS A 143 1.70 4.04 -2.39
N ILE A 144 1.07 2.88 -2.64
CA ILE A 144 1.76 1.59 -2.74
C ILE A 144 1.73 1.16 -4.20
N GLY A 145 2.90 1.02 -4.80
CA GLY A 145 3.05 0.62 -6.20
C GLY A 145 2.55 -0.80 -6.48
N SER A 146 2.15 -1.04 -7.72
CA SER A 146 1.65 -2.35 -8.15
C SER A 146 2.69 -3.45 -7.93
N GLY A 147 2.23 -4.64 -7.48
CA GLY A 147 3.09 -5.79 -7.20
C GLY A 147 4.02 -5.64 -5.99
N SER A 148 3.95 -4.56 -5.23
CA SER A 148 4.80 -4.36 -4.05
C SER A 148 4.42 -5.27 -2.89
N VAL A 149 5.40 -5.69 -2.09
CA VAL A 149 5.19 -6.48 -0.87
C VAL A 149 5.64 -5.68 0.35
N VAL A 150 4.68 -5.17 1.12
CA VAL A 150 4.90 -4.28 2.26
C VAL A 150 4.82 -5.09 3.56
N LEU A 151 5.92 -5.09 4.33
CA LEU A 151 6.09 -5.88 5.54
C LEU A 151 6.42 -5.03 6.78
N GLN A 152 6.52 -3.71 6.63
CA GLN A 152 6.89 -2.77 7.68
C GLN A 152 5.98 -1.55 7.64
N ASP A 153 5.93 -0.82 8.74
CA ASP A 153 5.18 0.44 8.82
C ASP A 153 5.65 1.43 7.75
N VAL A 154 4.69 2.13 7.18
CA VAL A 154 4.91 3.13 6.14
C VAL A 154 4.54 4.51 6.67
N PRO A 155 5.45 5.48 6.63
CA PRO A 155 5.15 6.86 7.03
C PRO A 155 4.05 7.49 6.17
N GLU A 156 3.44 8.54 6.68
CA GLU A 156 2.51 9.37 5.91
C GLU A 156 3.19 10.02 4.70
N TYR A 157 2.40 10.36 3.68
CA TYR A 157 2.89 11.03 2.46
C TYR A 157 4.06 10.31 1.79
N SER A 158 4.01 8.99 1.76
CA SER A 158 5.08 8.15 1.24
C SER A 158 4.66 7.41 -0.02
N THR A 159 5.64 7.07 -0.84
CA THR A 159 5.48 6.12 -1.95
C THR A 159 6.33 4.89 -1.68
N VAL A 160 5.71 3.71 -1.74
CA VAL A 160 6.37 2.42 -1.51
C VAL A 160 6.34 1.58 -2.78
N ILE A 161 7.49 1.01 -3.18
CA ILE A 161 7.58 0.12 -4.34
C ILE A 161 8.53 -1.06 -4.08
N GLY A 162 8.32 -2.14 -4.81
CA GLY A 162 9.23 -3.28 -4.89
C GLY A 162 8.91 -4.45 -3.97
N VAL A 163 9.75 -5.50 -4.06
CA VAL A 163 9.68 -6.75 -3.28
C VAL A 163 11.08 -7.05 -2.71
N PRO A 164 11.29 -6.85 -1.39
CA PRO A 164 10.40 -6.21 -0.41
C PRO A 164 10.17 -4.72 -0.71
N GLY A 165 9.00 -4.20 -0.30
CA GLY A 165 8.61 -2.82 -0.48
C GLY A 165 9.54 -1.85 0.25
N ARG A 166 9.99 -0.81 -0.45
CA ARG A 166 10.85 0.25 0.10
C ARG A 166 10.21 1.61 -0.12
N VAL A 167 10.31 2.47 0.86
CA VAL A 167 9.91 3.88 0.73
C VAL A 167 10.90 4.56 -0.22
N VAL A 168 10.41 5.02 -1.37
CA VAL A 168 11.21 5.72 -2.38
C VAL A 168 11.02 7.22 -2.34
N TYR A 169 9.93 7.67 -1.74
CA TYR A 169 9.62 9.07 -1.50
C TYR A 169 8.93 9.21 -0.15
N SER A 170 9.31 10.22 0.62
CA SER A 170 8.65 10.60 1.87
C SER A 170 8.72 12.12 2.00
N GLY A 171 7.57 12.78 2.04
CA GLY A 171 7.49 14.24 2.23
C GLY A 171 6.21 14.85 1.65
N ILE A 172 5.85 16.02 2.14
CA ILE A 172 4.77 16.84 1.62
C ILE A 172 5.34 17.62 0.43
N SER A 173 5.02 17.24 -0.81
CA SER A 173 5.20 18.14 -1.95
C SER A 173 3.85 18.74 -2.33
N ALA A 174 3.84 20.02 -2.70
CA ALA A 174 2.63 20.71 -3.14
C ALA A 174 1.90 19.98 -4.29
N ASP A 175 2.62 19.17 -5.05
CA ASP A 175 2.09 18.39 -6.17
C ASP A 175 1.24 17.17 -5.73
N MET A 176 1.23 16.81 -4.42
CA MET A 176 0.43 15.69 -3.93
C MET A 176 -0.99 16.10 -3.50
N GLU A 177 -1.25 17.37 -3.24
CA GLU A 177 -2.59 17.83 -2.85
C GLU A 177 -3.59 17.89 -4.01
N ASP A 178 -3.11 18.08 -5.25
CA ASP A 178 -3.95 18.22 -6.46
C ASP A 178 -4.00 16.98 -7.36
N SER A 179 -3.21 15.96 -7.10
CA SER A 179 -3.23 14.75 -7.93
C SER A 179 -4.30 13.78 -7.48
N ASP A 180 -5.45 13.82 -8.15
CA ASP A 180 -6.53 12.82 -8.07
C ASP A 180 -6.04 11.41 -8.46
N GLY A 181 -5.29 10.83 -7.57
CA GLY A 181 -5.06 9.39 -7.41
C GLY A 181 -4.26 8.64 -8.48
N LEU A 182 -4.50 8.81 -9.75
CA LEU A 182 -4.02 7.89 -10.80
C LEU A 182 -3.06 8.50 -11.83
N GLU A 183 -3.17 9.78 -12.13
CA GLU A 183 -2.36 10.40 -13.19
C GLU A 183 -0.89 10.64 -12.82
N SER A 184 -0.55 10.53 -11.54
CA SER A 184 0.82 10.70 -11.07
C SER A 184 1.36 9.47 -10.33
N PHE A 185 1.12 8.25 -10.83
CA PHE A 185 2.11 7.20 -10.61
C PHE A 185 3.28 7.51 -11.57
N PRO A 186 4.30 8.23 -11.11
CA PRO A 186 5.51 8.33 -11.91
C PRO A 186 5.99 6.90 -12.11
N ASP A 187 6.48 6.61 -13.30
CA ASP A 187 7.15 5.35 -13.56
C ASP A 187 8.08 5.05 -12.36
N PRO A 188 7.82 3.97 -11.59
CA PRO A 188 8.61 3.68 -10.40
C PRO A 188 10.09 3.53 -10.72
N VAL A 189 10.40 3.10 -11.95
CA VAL A 189 11.78 2.94 -12.45
C VAL A 189 12.37 4.30 -12.77
N ALA A 190 11.64 5.19 -13.43
CA ALA A 190 12.12 6.54 -13.76
C ALA A 190 12.41 7.34 -12.49
N ARG A 191 11.53 7.29 -11.47
CA ARG A 191 11.79 7.98 -10.17
C ARG A 191 12.89 7.33 -9.33
N ALA A 192 13.01 6.01 -9.34
CA ALA A 192 14.15 5.36 -8.70
C ALA A 192 15.46 5.80 -9.34
N ILE A 193 15.49 5.94 -10.66
CA ILE A 193 16.64 6.46 -11.43
C ILE A 193 16.89 7.94 -11.09
N GLU A 194 15.86 8.79 -11.07
CA GLU A 194 16.00 10.20 -10.67
C GLU A 194 16.54 10.32 -9.23
N CYS A 195 15.97 9.58 -8.29
CA CYS A 195 16.46 9.58 -6.90
C CYS A 195 17.91 9.07 -6.77
N MET A 196 18.32 8.11 -7.60
CA MET A 196 19.72 7.67 -7.67
C MET A 196 20.61 8.76 -8.28
N LEU A 197 20.17 9.39 -9.37
CA LEU A 197 20.90 10.48 -10.03
C LEU A 197 21.08 11.70 -9.12
N ASP A 198 20.07 12.04 -8.32
CA ASP A 198 20.15 13.14 -7.33
C ASP A 198 21.11 12.83 -6.18
N ARG A 199 21.27 11.56 -5.84
CA ARG A 199 22.17 11.13 -4.77
C ARG A 199 23.63 11.04 -5.20
N LEU A 200 23.90 10.76 -6.48
CA LEU A 200 25.26 10.64 -7.00
C LEU A 200 26.15 11.88 -6.75
N PRO A 201 25.69 13.13 -7.01
CA PRO A 201 26.48 14.33 -6.74
C PRO A 201 26.79 14.52 -5.24
N GLN A 202 25.88 14.13 -4.36
CA GLN A 202 26.08 14.20 -2.91
C GLN A 202 27.14 13.19 -2.46
N MET A 203 27.06 11.95 -2.95
CA MET A 203 28.06 10.91 -2.67
C MET A 203 29.43 11.28 -3.23
N GLU A 204 29.51 11.86 -4.43
CA GLU A 204 30.78 12.35 -5.01
C GLU A 204 31.40 13.47 -4.15
N LYS A 205 30.56 14.36 -3.62
CA LYS A 205 31.00 15.44 -2.73
C LYS A 205 31.53 14.88 -1.40
N GLU A 206 30.82 13.91 -0.81
CA GLU A 206 31.26 13.24 0.42
C GLU A 206 32.58 12.49 0.21
N ILE A 207 32.70 11.74 -0.88
CA ILE A 207 33.94 11.03 -1.24
C ILE A 207 35.09 12.03 -1.44
N ARG A 208 34.84 13.17 -2.06
CA ARG A 208 35.86 14.22 -2.25
C ARG A 208 36.31 14.79 -0.89
N MET A 209 35.37 15.15 -0.02
CA MET A 209 35.68 15.65 1.32
C MET A 209 36.44 14.61 2.15
N LEU A 210 36.05 13.34 2.12
CA LEU A 210 36.75 12.28 2.83
C LEU A 210 38.18 12.09 2.30
N LYS A 211 38.37 12.13 0.97
CA LYS A 211 39.71 12.06 0.35
C LYS A 211 40.61 13.25 0.75
N GLU A 212 40.05 14.45 0.81
CA GLU A 212 40.79 15.64 1.28
C GLU A 212 41.16 15.53 2.75
N THR A 213 40.24 15.04 3.59
CA THR A 213 40.51 14.84 5.04
C THR A 213 41.57 13.77 5.28
N LEU A 214 41.54 12.66 4.54
CA LEU A 214 42.57 11.61 4.61
C LEU A 214 43.92 12.16 4.20
N LYS A 215 43.97 12.95 3.12
CA LYS A 215 45.23 13.58 2.66
C LYS A 215 45.77 14.58 3.66
N GLN A 216 44.93 15.36 4.35
CA GLN A 216 45.34 16.29 5.42
C GLN A 216 45.90 15.57 6.67
N ASN A 217 45.38 14.37 6.94
CA ASN A 217 45.81 13.54 8.06
C ASN A 217 47.03 12.63 7.72
N GLY A 218 47.62 12.76 6.52
CA GLY A 218 48.81 12.01 6.11
C GLY A 218 48.55 10.52 5.82
N ILE A 219 47.32 10.11 5.64
CA ILE A 219 46.95 8.71 5.34
C ILE A 219 46.94 8.52 3.82
N ASP A 220 47.84 7.71 3.28
CA ASP A 220 47.88 7.40 1.85
C ASP A 220 46.73 6.48 1.49
N GLN A 221 46.07 6.77 0.34
CA GLN A 221 44.92 5.99 -0.18
C GLN A 221 45.24 4.50 -0.40
N LYS A 222 46.50 4.14 -0.60
CA LYS A 222 46.91 2.74 -0.75
C LYS A 222 46.87 1.96 0.56
N GLU A 223 47.12 2.59 1.71
CA GLU A 223 47.07 1.92 3.02
C GLU A 223 45.63 1.66 3.47
N ALA A 224 44.69 2.56 3.16
CA ALA A 224 43.28 2.40 3.51
C ALA A 224 42.61 1.19 2.79
N VAL A 225 43.00 0.91 1.56
CA VAL A 225 42.45 -0.24 0.78
C VAL A 225 43.01 -1.58 1.30
N VAL A 226 44.22 -1.61 1.84
CA VAL A 226 44.83 -2.83 2.39
C VAL A 226 44.14 -3.25 3.69
N ILE A 227 43.79 -2.28 4.56
CA ILE A 227 43.10 -2.54 5.84
C ILE A 227 41.73 -3.15 5.61
N ASP A 228 40.99 -2.69 4.58
CA ASP A 228 39.66 -3.20 4.26
C ASP A 228 39.69 -4.64 3.71
N GLN A 229 40.73 -5.00 2.96
CA GLN A 229 40.91 -6.37 2.46
C GLN A 229 41.33 -7.37 3.54
N GLU A 230 42.07 -6.93 4.57
CA GLU A 230 42.44 -7.77 5.71
C GLU A 230 41.27 -7.97 6.67
N THR A 231 40.44 -6.95 6.88
CA THR A 231 39.25 -7.02 7.74
C THR A 231 38.16 -7.94 7.13
N MET A 232 38.02 -7.96 5.81
CA MET A 232 37.09 -8.87 5.13
C MET A 232 37.55 -10.33 5.14
N LYS A 233 38.83 -10.59 5.16
CA LYS A 233 39.38 -11.96 5.27
C LYS A 233 39.34 -12.54 6.69
N GLY A 234 39.35 -11.70 7.71
CA GLY A 234 39.28 -12.10 9.12
C GLY A 234 37.85 -12.52 9.59
N ASN A 235 36.82 -12.18 8.86
CA ASN A 235 35.41 -12.53 9.20
C ASN A 235 34.89 -13.81 8.50
N GLN A 236 35.75 -14.57 7.83
CA GLN A 236 35.40 -15.83 7.16
C GLN A 236 36.10 -17.07 7.77
N SER A 237 36.64 -16.96 8.97
CA SER A 237 37.21 -18.09 9.71
C SER A 237 36.38 -18.45 10.95
#